data_bff13c6405f6933dd32966544840a0fd
#
_entry.id   bff13c6405f6933dd32966544840a0fd
#
_cell.length_a   1.000
_cell.length_b   1.000
_cell.length_c   1.000
_cell.angle_alpha   90.00
_cell.angle_beta   90.00
_cell.angle_gamma   90.00
#
_symmetry.space_group_name_H-M   'P 1'
#
loop_
_entity.id
_entity.type
_entity.pdbx_description
1 polymer ?
#
loop_
_entity_poly.entity_id
_entity_poly.type
_entity_poly.pdbx_seq_one_letter_code
_entity_poly.pdbx_strand_id
1 'polypeptide(L)'
;MKMTTLCYIEKDGKYLMLHRTKKQHDINKDKWIGVGGHAEGTEGPEDCLLREVKEETGLTLTSYQFRGLITFISDEAPEPEEMCLFTADGFTGELIECNEGDLQWMDKKEVLALPTWEGDAFFLKLLIEEDEHCFFTLRLVYEGSKLVEKQLYRYS
;
A
#
# COMPACT_ATOMS: atom_id res chain seq x y z
N MET A 1 4.89 -14.75 -10.74
CA MET A 1 4.34 -13.93 -9.64
C MET A 1 4.97 -12.55 -9.68
N LYS A 2 4.16 -11.50 -9.61
CA LYS A 2 4.64 -10.13 -9.59
C LYS A 2 4.94 -9.68 -8.18
N MET A 3 6.03 -8.94 -7.99
CA MET A 3 6.32 -8.30 -6.70
C MET A 3 6.00 -6.81 -6.78
N THR A 4 5.26 -6.33 -5.79
CA THR A 4 4.94 -4.92 -5.65
C THR A 4 5.25 -4.45 -4.24
N THR A 5 5.22 -3.15 -4.02
CA THR A 5 5.31 -2.54 -2.70
C THR A 5 4.13 -1.63 -2.47
N LEU A 6 3.75 -1.49 -1.22
CA LEU A 6 2.76 -0.52 -0.77
C LEU A 6 3.25 0.07 0.54
N CYS A 7 3.23 1.39 0.65
CA CYS A 7 3.73 2.08 1.83
C CYS A 7 2.72 3.09 2.34
N TYR A 8 2.47 3.05 3.64
CA TYR A 8 1.74 4.09 4.33
C TYR A 8 2.73 4.94 5.10
N ILE A 9 2.94 6.17 4.62
CA ILE A 9 3.87 7.12 5.23
C ILE A 9 3.12 7.90 6.31
N GLU A 10 3.67 7.92 7.51
CA GLU A 10 3.01 8.52 8.67
C GLU A 10 3.69 9.83 9.08
N LYS A 11 2.87 10.83 9.41
CA LYS A 11 3.31 12.08 9.99
C LYS A 11 2.18 12.67 10.84
N ASP A 12 2.47 12.98 12.11
CA ASP A 12 1.52 13.63 13.01
C ASP A 12 0.16 12.92 13.10
N GLY A 13 0.18 11.59 13.18
CA GLY A 13 -1.03 10.77 13.27
C GLY A 13 -1.80 10.61 11.98
N LYS A 14 -1.21 11.01 10.86
CA LYS A 14 -1.82 10.93 9.54
C LYS A 14 -1.04 10.01 8.63
N TYR A 15 -1.74 9.40 7.68
CA TYR A 15 -1.12 8.67 6.58
C TYR A 15 -1.20 9.50 5.30
N LEU A 16 -0.16 9.40 4.47
CA LEU A 16 -0.19 9.97 3.12
C LEU A 16 -0.95 9.01 2.20
N MET A 17 -2.08 9.46 1.71
CA MET A 17 -2.95 8.65 0.85
C MET A 17 -2.95 9.19 -0.56
N LEU A 18 -3.04 8.28 -1.52
CA LEU A 18 -3.14 8.60 -2.94
C LEU A 18 -4.55 8.28 -3.42
N HIS A 19 -5.25 9.29 -3.90
CA HIS A 19 -6.55 9.11 -4.54
C HIS A 19 -6.33 8.92 -6.04
N ARG A 20 -6.55 7.71 -6.54
CA ARG A 20 -6.26 7.32 -7.93
C ARG A 20 -7.32 7.88 -8.87
N THR A 21 -7.06 9.05 -9.45
CA THR A 21 -8.03 9.75 -10.30
C THR A 21 -7.55 10.05 -11.71
N LYS A 22 -6.24 9.97 -11.97
CA LYS A 22 -5.66 10.50 -13.22
C LYS A 22 -5.56 9.51 -14.37
N LYS A 23 -5.64 8.21 -14.11
CA LYS A 23 -5.57 7.17 -15.16
C LYS A 23 -6.94 6.58 -15.42
N GLN A 24 -7.41 6.61 -16.68
CA GLN A 24 -8.75 6.15 -17.04
C GLN A 24 -8.97 4.63 -16.92
N HIS A 25 -7.95 3.84 -17.22
CA HIS A 25 -8.05 2.38 -17.21
C HIS A 25 -7.35 1.75 -16.01
N ASP A 26 -7.33 2.47 -14.90
CA ASP A 26 -6.72 2.03 -13.67
C ASP A 26 -7.70 1.17 -12.87
N ILE A 27 -7.32 -0.05 -12.53
CA ILE A 27 -8.13 -0.93 -11.67
C ILE A 27 -8.40 -0.29 -10.29
N ASN A 28 -7.50 0.60 -9.85
CA ASN A 28 -7.64 1.32 -8.59
C ASN A 28 -8.35 2.67 -8.72
N LYS A 29 -8.92 2.96 -9.91
CA LYS A 29 -9.54 4.26 -10.16
C LYS A 29 -10.59 4.61 -9.09
N ASP A 30 -10.53 5.86 -8.62
CA ASP A 30 -11.38 6.41 -7.57
C ASP A 30 -11.19 5.78 -6.19
N LYS A 31 -10.22 4.87 -6.04
CA LYS A 31 -9.88 4.32 -4.73
C LYS A 31 -8.75 5.10 -4.08
N TRP A 32 -8.72 5.05 -2.76
CA TRP A 32 -7.64 5.60 -1.97
C TRP A 32 -6.69 4.48 -1.58
N ILE A 33 -5.40 4.66 -1.86
CA ILE A 33 -4.39 3.66 -1.54
C ILE A 33 -3.15 4.33 -0.94
N GLY A 34 -2.23 3.52 -0.42
CA GLY A 34 -0.90 4.01 -0.07
C GLY A 34 -0.08 4.25 -1.33
N VAL A 35 1.21 4.53 -1.17
CA VAL A 35 2.12 4.75 -2.29
C VAL A 35 2.99 3.52 -2.52
N GLY A 36 3.27 3.22 -3.79
CA GLY A 36 4.06 2.06 -4.15
C GLY A 36 3.89 1.70 -5.60
N GLY A 37 4.41 0.55 -5.98
CA GLY A 37 4.31 0.08 -7.36
C GLY A 37 5.05 -1.22 -7.59
N HIS A 38 5.25 -1.54 -8.85
CA HIS A 38 5.89 -2.79 -9.26
C HIS A 38 7.40 -2.72 -9.17
N ALA A 39 8.02 -3.81 -8.69
CA ALA A 39 9.46 -3.94 -8.73
C ALA A 39 9.96 -3.98 -10.17
N GLU A 40 11.10 -3.38 -10.43
CA GLU A 40 11.73 -3.35 -11.74
C GLU A 40 13.04 -4.12 -11.72
N GLY A 41 13.31 -4.85 -12.83
CA GLY A 41 14.57 -5.55 -13.02
C GLY A 41 14.90 -6.48 -11.85
N THR A 42 16.00 -6.18 -11.18
CA THR A 42 16.49 -7.01 -10.07
C THR A 42 16.29 -6.37 -8.70
N GLU A 43 15.36 -5.43 -8.59
CA GLU A 43 15.08 -4.75 -7.33
C GLU A 43 14.57 -5.72 -6.26
N GLY A 44 15.09 -5.56 -5.03
CA GLY A 44 14.49 -6.15 -3.86
C GLY A 44 13.34 -5.26 -3.35
N PRO A 45 12.64 -5.69 -2.28
CA PRO A 45 11.51 -4.91 -1.74
C PRO A 45 11.88 -3.48 -1.36
N GLU A 46 12.99 -3.28 -0.67
CA GLU A 46 13.42 -1.96 -0.23
C GLU A 46 13.82 -1.05 -1.40
N ASP A 47 14.50 -1.61 -2.41
CA ASP A 47 14.87 -0.86 -3.61
C ASP A 47 13.62 -0.32 -4.31
N CYS A 48 12.63 -1.18 -4.48
CA CYS A 48 11.35 -0.83 -5.08
C CYS A 48 10.62 0.23 -4.26
N LEU A 49 10.56 0.04 -2.94
CA LEU A 49 9.94 0.99 -2.01
C LEU A 49 10.54 2.38 -2.15
N LEU A 50 11.86 2.49 -2.03
CA LEU A 50 12.54 3.78 -2.03
C LEU A 50 12.38 4.50 -3.37
N ARG A 51 12.46 3.78 -4.47
CA ARG A 51 12.29 4.33 -5.80
C ARG A 51 10.86 4.80 -6.04
N GLU A 52 9.87 3.94 -5.76
CA GLU A 52 8.45 4.27 -6.00
C GLU A 52 8.00 5.44 -5.14
N VAL A 53 8.39 5.48 -3.86
CA VAL A 53 8.03 6.60 -3.00
C VAL A 53 8.62 7.90 -3.53
N LYS A 54 9.88 7.87 -3.98
CA LYS A 54 10.53 9.05 -4.53
C LYS A 54 9.85 9.52 -5.81
N GLU A 55 9.52 8.61 -6.71
CA GLU A 55 8.87 8.93 -7.98
C GLU A 55 7.46 9.49 -7.78
N GLU A 56 6.68 8.88 -6.90
CA GLU A 56 5.28 9.28 -6.69
C GLU A 56 5.10 10.48 -5.79
N THR A 57 5.95 10.65 -4.80
CA THR A 57 5.74 11.67 -3.77
C THR A 57 6.81 12.75 -3.71
N GLY A 58 7.99 12.49 -4.23
CA GLY A 58 9.15 13.37 -4.07
C GLY A 58 9.89 13.17 -2.76
N LEU A 59 9.37 12.34 -1.87
CA LEU A 59 9.95 12.11 -0.56
C LEU A 59 11.04 11.03 -0.59
N THR A 60 12.05 11.20 0.22
CA THR A 60 13.09 10.19 0.46
C THR A 60 12.89 9.62 1.85
N LEU A 61 12.56 8.35 1.94
CA LEU A 61 12.35 7.70 3.24
C LEU A 61 13.66 7.52 3.99
N THR A 62 13.64 7.83 5.28
CA THR A 62 14.79 7.68 6.19
C THR A 62 14.51 6.65 7.28
N SER A 63 13.26 6.35 7.56
CA SER A 63 12.87 5.37 8.56
C SER A 63 11.60 4.65 8.08
N TYR A 64 11.68 3.34 7.96
CA TYR A 64 10.55 2.52 7.49
C TYR A 64 10.63 1.12 8.08
N GLN A 65 9.51 0.41 8.04
CA GLN A 65 9.42 -0.93 8.60
C GLN A 65 8.62 -1.84 7.66
N PHE A 66 9.14 -3.04 7.44
CA PHE A 66 8.45 -4.07 6.66
C PHE A 66 7.40 -4.71 7.58
N ARG A 67 6.13 -4.50 7.26
CA ARG A 67 5.02 -4.89 8.14
C ARG A 67 4.41 -6.23 7.76
N GLY A 68 4.37 -6.57 6.51
CA GLY A 68 3.75 -7.81 6.08
C GLY A 68 3.91 -8.10 4.61
N LEU A 69 3.55 -9.34 4.23
CA LEU A 69 3.56 -9.79 2.85
C LEU A 69 2.16 -10.22 2.49
N ILE A 70 1.60 -9.62 1.43
CA ILE A 70 0.22 -9.85 1.05
C ILE A 70 0.18 -10.47 -0.34
N THR A 71 -0.44 -11.63 -0.44
CA THR A 71 -0.62 -12.34 -1.71
C THR A 71 -2.01 -12.01 -2.25
N PHE A 72 -2.04 -11.34 -3.39
CA PHE A 72 -3.27 -11.00 -4.10
C PHE A 72 -3.55 -11.98 -5.22
N ILE A 73 -4.73 -12.58 -5.21
CA ILE A 73 -5.19 -13.47 -6.25
C ILE A 73 -6.50 -12.92 -6.78
N SER A 74 -6.60 -12.75 -8.10
CA SER A 74 -7.79 -12.18 -8.73
C SER A 74 -8.08 -12.92 -10.04
N ASP A 75 -9.36 -13.13 -10.34
CA ASP A 75 -9.80 -13.68 -11.62
C ASP A 75 -9.60 -12.69 -12.77
N GLU A 76 -9.33 -11.42 -12.46
CA GLU A 76 -9.06 -10.39 -13.46
C GLU A 76 -7.57 -10.18 -13.75
N ALA A 77 -6.70 -10.88 -13.03
CA ALA A 77 -5.25 -10.75 -13.18
C ALA A 77 -4.64 -12.07 -13.67
N PRO A 78 -3.68 -12.01 -14.61
CA PRO A 78 -3.09 -13.24 -15.19
C PRO A 78 -2.24 -14.02 -14.21
N GLU A 79 -1.73 -13.40 -13.16
CA GLU A 79 -0.88 -14.06 -12.17
C GLU A 79 -1.07 -13.44 -10.79
N PRO A 80 -0.76 -14.19 -9.72
CA PRO A 80 -0.78 -13.64 -8.36
C PRO A 80 0.24 -12.51 -8.20
N GLU A 81 -0.06 -11.60 -7.29
CA GLU A 81 0.81 -10.49 -6.92
C GLU A 81 1.25 -10.65 -5.47
N GLU A 82 2.56 -10.55 -5.23
CA GLU A 82 3.12 -10.50 -3.88
C GLU A 82 3.41 -9.04 -3.55
N MET A 83 2.68 -8.50 -2.60
CA MET A 83 2.82 -7.11 -2.20
C MET A 83 3.54 -7.02 -0.86
N CYS A 84 4.66 -6.32 -0.86
CA CYS A 84 5.43 -6.04 0.36
C CYS A 84 4.86 -4.78 1.00
N LEU A 85 4.29 -4.92 2.19
CA LEU A 85 3.63 -3.83 2.91
C LEU A 85 4.59 -3.19 3.88
N PHE A 86 4.76 -1.87 3.74
CA PHE A 86 5.62 -1.07 4.60
C PHE A 86 4.85 0.04 5.27
N THR A 87 5.33 0.47 6.43
CA THR A 87 4.97 1.76 7.02
C THR A 87 6.27 2.57 7.16
N ALA A 88 6.16 3.88 7.09
CA ALA A 88 7.32 4.76 7.20
C ALA A 88 6.96 5.97 8.08
N ASP A 89 7.86 6.34 8.98
CA ASP A 89 7.66 7.47 9.90
C ASP A 89 8.77 8.52 9.81
N GLY A 90 9.71 8.34 8.90
CA GLY A 90 10.77 9.32 8.69
C GLY A 90 11.04 9.54 7.21
N PHE A 91 11.14 10.80 6.82
CA PHE A 91 11.43 11.17 5.44
C PHE A 91 11.99 12.58 5.36
N THR A 92 12.61 12.87 4.20
CA THR A 92 13.07 14.22 3.84
C THR A 92 12.47 14.59 2.48
N GLY A 93 12.56 15.86 2.14
CA GLY A 93 12.05 16.36 0.87
C GLY A 93 10.63 16.92 0.99
N GLU A 94 10.07 17.30 -0.14
CA GLU A 94 8.75 17.92 -0.22
C GLU A 94 7.89 17.17 -1.24
N LEU A 95 6.58 17.16 -1.00
CA LEU A 95 5.63 16.53 -1.91
C LEU A 95 5.66 17.20 -3.28
N ILE A 96 5.64 16.37 -4.32
CA ILE A 96 5.49 16.79 -5.71
C ILE A 96 4.10 16.40 -6.20
N GLU A 97 3.71 16.90 -7.37
CA GLU A 97 2.48 16.49 -8.00
C GLU A 97 2.61 15.05 -8.51
N CYS A 98 1.66 14.19 -8.15
CA CYS A 98 1.67 12.78 -8.56
C CYS A 98 0.93 12.61 -9.88
N ASN A 99 1.51 11.84 -10.80
CA ASN A 99 0.90 11.56 -12.11
C ASN A 99 -0.29 10.61 -12.05
N GLU A 100 -0.48 9.91 -10.95
CA GLU A 100 -1.51 8.88 -10.82
C GLU A 100 -2.76 9.36 -10.09
N GLY A 101 -2.66 10.47 -9.37
CA GLY A 101 -3.78 11.00 -8.61
C GLY A 101 -3.36 12.11 -7.68
N ASP A 102 -4.16 12.32 -6.65
CA ASP A 102 -3.96 13.37 -5.67
C ASP A 102 -3.43 12.79 -4.36
N LEU A 103 -2.35 13.37 -3.86
CA LEU A 103 -1.76 13.00 -2.56
C LEU A 103 -2.38 13.88 -1.47
N GLN A 104 -2.75 13.25 -0.35
CA GLN A 104 -3.34 13.97 0.77
C GLN A 104 -2.98 13.30 2.09
N TRP A 105 -2.58 14.10 3.08
CA TRP A 105 -2.41 13.63 4.45
C TRP A 105 -3.79 13.50 5.10
N MET A 106 -4.09 12.32 5.63
CA MET A 106 -5.40 12.04 6.22
C MET A 106 -5.24 11.36 7.57
N ASP A 107 -6.09 11.76 8.53
CA ASP A 107 -6.10 11.10 9.83
C ASP A 107 -6.35 9.61 9.67
N LYS A 108 -5.64 8.81 10.45
CA LYS A 108 -5.77 7.35 10.38
C LYS A 108 -7.21 6.87 10.53
N LYS A 109 -8.01 7.54 11.36
CA LYS A 109 -9.42 7.20 11.54
C LYS A 109 -10.24 7.45 10.29
N GLU A 110 -9.92 8.51 9.55
CA GLU A 110 -10.60 8.84 8.30
C GLU A 110 -10.23 7.86 7.20
N VAL A 111 -8.97 7.37 7.21
CA VAL A 111 -8.50 6.40 6.22
C VAL A 111 -9.36 5.14 6.23
N LEU A 112 -9.79 4.68 7.40
CA LEU A 112 -10.61 3.47 7.52
C LEU A 112 -12.00 3.61 6.90
N ALA A 113 -12.46 4.84 6.65
CA ALA A 113 -13.77 5.12 6.06
C ALA A 113 -13.71 5.42 4.56
N LEU A 114 -12.51 5.44 3.96
CA LEU A 114 -12.34 5.79 2.56
C LEU A 114 -12.73 4.63 1.63
N PRO A 115 -13.18 4.95 0.39
CA PRO A 115 -13.34 3.93 -0.65
C PRO A 115 -11.99 3.27 -0.95
N THR A 116 -11.91 1.96 -0.71
CA THR A 116 -10.72 1.18 -0.94
C THR A 116 -11.12 -0.27 -1.23
N TRP A 117 -10.14 -1.12 -1.56
CA TRP A 117 -10.38 -2.55 -1.69
C TRP A 117 -10.71 -3.14 -0.31
N GLU A 118 -11.57 -4.15 -0.27
CA GLU A 118 -11.97 -4.78 1.00
C GLU A 118 -10.77 -5.33 1.78
N GLY A 119 -9.80 -5.92 1.07
CA GLY A 119 -8.58 -6.43 1.69
C GLY A 119 -7.71 -5.33 2.25
N ASP A 120 -7.66 -4.16 1.58
CA ASP A 120 -6.91 -3.01 2.07
C ASP A 120 -7.49 -2.51 3.40
N ALA A 121 -8.82 -2.47 3.49
CA ALA A 121 -9.48 -2.11 4.75
C ALA A 121 -9.08 -3.07 5.87
N PHE A 122 -8.94 -4.35 5.55
CA PHE A 122 -8.56 -5.37 6.52
C PHE A 122 -7.14 -5.14 7.07
N PHE A 123 -6.14 -5.02 6.19
CA PHE A 123 -4.77 -4.82 6.69
C PHE A 123 -4.53 -3.42 7.24
N LEU A 124 -5.28 -2.41 6.78
CA LEU A 124 -5.22 -1.07 7.39
C LEU A 124 -5.66 -1.12 8.84
N LYS A 125 -6.71 -1.89 9.15
CA LYS A 125 -7.12 -2.09 10.54
C LYS A 125 -6.03 -2.73 11.37
N LEU A 126 -5.33 -3.72 10.83
CA LEU A 126 -4.20 -4.35 11.51
C LEU A 126 -3.11 -3.34 11.83
N LEU A 127 -2.79 -2.45 10.87
CA LEU A 127 -1.75 -1.45 11.06
C LEU A 127 -2.15 -0.37 12.06
N ILE A 128 -3.41 0.07 12.03
CA ILE A 128 -3.87 1.23 12.79
C ILE A 128 -4.34 0.83 14.20
N GLU A 129 -5.15 -0.22 14.31
CA GLU A 129 -5.80 -0.58 15.57
C GLU A 129 -4.95 -1.49 16.45
N GLU A 130 -4.17 -2.38 15.85
CA GLU A 130 -3.40 -3.33 16.64
C GLU A 130 -2.02 -2.83 17.03
N ASP A 131 -1.52 -1.77 16.44
CA ASP A 131 -0.24 -1.12 16.78
C ASP A 131 0.85 -2.11 17.21
N GLU A 132 0.85 -3.28 16.64
CA GLU A 132 1.83 -4.30 16.95
C GLU A 132 2.90 -4.35 15.89
N HIS A 133 4.13 -4.56 16.31
CA HIS A 133 5.25 -4.69 15.40
C HIS A 133 5.39 -6.11 14.84
N CYS A 134 4.33 -6.91 14.98
CA CYS A 134 4.31 -8.27 14.44
C CYS A 134 4.25 -8.25 12.92
N PHE A 135 5.14 -9.02 12.32
CA PHE A 135 5.08 -9.28 10.88
C PHE A 135 3.92 -10.24 10.61
N PHE A 136 3.24 -10.06 9.50
CA PHE A 136 2.16 -10.98 9.11
C PHE A 136 2.21 -11.28 7.62
N THR A 137 1.58 -12.38 7.24
CA THR A 137 1.29 -12.66 5.85
C THR A 137 -0.22 -12.79 5.69
N LEU A 138 -0.71 -12.33 4.54
CA LEU A 138 -2.14 -12.28 4.28
C LEU A 138 -2.39 -12.72 2.84
N ARG A 139 -3.27 -13.70 2.67
CA ARG A 139 -3.65 -14.18 1.35
C ARG A 139 -5.08 -13.72 1.09
N LEU A 140 -5.26 -12.97 -0.01
CA LEU A 140 -6.54 -12.38 -0.38
C LEU A 140 -6.95 -12.89 -1.77
N VAL A 141 -8.17 -13.40 -1.87
CA VAL A 141 -8.71 -13.87 -3.14
C VAL A 141 -9.93 -13.03 -3.51
N TYR A 142 -9.89 -12.47 -4.70
CA TYR A 142 -10.97 -11.64 -5.23
C TYR A 142 -11.66 -12.28 -6.43
N GLU A 143 -12.97 -12.10 -6.50
CA GLU A 143 -13.77 -12.30 -7.70
C GLU A 143 -14.31 -10.94 -8.10
N GLY A 144 -13.79 -10.38 -9.21
CA GLY A 144 -14.06 -9.00 -9.56
C GLY A 144 -13.54 -8.08 -8.46
N SER A 145 -14.39 -7.21 -7.95
CA SER A 145 -14.05 -6.29 -6.85
C SER A 145 -14.38 -6.86 -5.47
N LYS A 146 -14.90 -8.10 -5.42
CA LYS A 146 -15.35 -8.70 -4.17
C LYS A 146 -14.31 -9.63 -3.57
N LEU A 147 -14.00 -9.42 -2.29
CA LEU A 147 -13.11 -10.30 -1.53
C LEU A 147 -13.89 -11.56 -1.13
N VAL A 148 -13.47 -12.72 -1.64
CA VAL A 148 -14.16 -13.99 -1.38
C VAL A 148 -13.43 -14.90 -0.41
N GLU A 149 -12.13 -14.68 -0.19
CA GLU A 149 -11.36 -15.47 0.75
C GLU A 149 -10.24 -14.63 1.32
N LYS A 150 -9.97 -14.78 2.62
CA LYS A 150 -8.81 -14.16 3.27
C LYS A 150 -8.23 -15.12 4.30
N GLN A 151 -6.91 -15.13 4.41
CA GLN A 151 -6.20 -15.99 5.34
C GLN A 151 -5.02 -15.22 5.92
N LEU A 152 -5.00 -15.08 7.25
CA LEU A 152 -4.00 -14.29 7.98
C LEU A 152 -3.12 -15.20 8.82
N TYR A 153 -1.80 -15.00 8.73
CA TYR A 153 -0.82 -15.62 9.61
C TYR A 153 0.02 -14.54 10.29
N ARG A 154 0.15 -14.61 11.60
CA ARG A 154 0.92 -13.63 12.38
C ARG A 154 2.21 -14.27 12.90
N TYR A 155 3.26 -13.46 12.94
CA TYR A 155 4.57 -13.84 13.47
C TYR A 155 4.90 -12.94 14.63
N SER A 156 5.22 -13.51 15.74
CA SER A 156 5.58 -12.76 16.94
C SER A 156 7.08 -12.68 17.16
#